data_143bca55b0c41894975506ff485decd3
#
_entry.id   143bca55b0c41894975506ff485decd3
#
_cell.length_a   1.000
_cell.length_b   1.000
_cell.length_c   1.000
_cell.angle_alpha   90.00
_cell.angle_beta   90.00
_cell.angle_gamma   90.00
#
_symmetry.space_group_name_H-M   'P 1'
#
loop_
_entity.id
_entity.type
_entity.pdbx_description
1 polymer ?
#
loop_
_entity_poly.entity_id
_entity_poly.type
_entity_poly.pdbx_seq_one_letter_code
_entity_poly.pdbx_strand_id
1 'polypeptide(L)'
;MRKYIESKGGTFYFDTEMTDFTTENNVLKAVKLSNGEEIETNICVLAIGHSARDTFEMIFNKGINMEQKPFAIGVRVEHPQEKINKSQYGFSDNRLGAASYKLTYKTDNGRGVYSFCMCPGGFVVNAASEKETCVVNGMSYSKRDSRNANSAIVTTVTPQDYPSKHPLAGVEFQRKLERKAFAEGNGNIPIQRLEDFRNNKKTEALGKITPEIKGKYSFGNLNNVLPEYVCKSISDAMEYFERKIEGFNDNDTIMSAVESRTSSPVRIIRDENYQSNVRGLIPAGEGAGYAGGITSAAIDGIKIFEFIGKIFTNRKIFVRA
;
A
#
# COMPACT_ATOMS: atom_id res chain seq x y z
N MET A 1 16.38 -12.40 11.58
CA MET A 1 17.09 -11.35 10.82
C MET A 1 17.70 -10.31 11.77
N ARG A 2 16.95 -9.60 12.65
CA ARG A 2 17.46 -8.56 13.57
C ARG A 2 18.69 -9.03 14.38
N LYS A 3 18.57 -10.10 15.18
CA LYS A 3 19.68 -10.64 16.00
C LYS A 3 20.95 -10.96 15.18
N TYR A 4 20.78 -11.36 13.93
CA TYR A 4 21.93 -11.61 13.04
C TYR A 4 22.63 -10.32 12.63
N ILE A 5 21.88 -9.25 12.32
CA ILE A 5 22.43 -7.93 11.99
C ILE A 5 23.19 -7.37 13.18
N GLU A 6 22.59 -7.42 14.38
CA GLU A 6 23.22 -6.98 15.63
C GLU A 6 24.52 -7.76 15.93
N SER A 7 24.54 -9.08 15.70
CA SER A 7 25.75 -9.91 15.86
C SER A 7 26.86 -9.58 14.87
N LYS A 8 26.57 -8.82 13.81
CA LYS A 8 27.53 -8.30 12.82
C LYS A 8 27.89 -6.84 13.03
N GLY A 9 27.50 -6.25 14.17
CA GLY A 9 27.82 -4.88 14.54
C GLY A 9 26.81 -3.85 14.03
N GLY A 10 25.66 -4.28 13.48
CA GLY A 10 24.59 -3.38 13.08
C GLY A 10 23.82 -2.85 14.28
N THR A 11 23.42 -1.58 14.24
CA THR A 11 22.62 -0.91 15.28
C THR A 11 21.21 -0.63 14.78
N PHE A 12 20.23 -0.78 15.67
CA PHE A 12 18.83 -0.39 15.42
C PHE A 12 18.46 0.75 16.35
N TYR A 13 17.92 1.81 15.78
CA TYR A 13 17.33 2.93 16.50
C TYR A 13 15.81 2.79 16.43
N PHE A 14 15.17 2.47 17.55
CA PHE A 14 13.72 2.39 17.69
C PHE A 14 13.16 3.71 18.16
N ASP A 15 11.90 3.98 17.85
CA ASP A 15 11.23 5.25 18.20
C ASP A 15 12.01 6.48 17.75
N THR A 16 12.71 6.36 16.61
CA THR A 16 13.66 7.35 16.09
C THR A 16 13.42 7.55 14.61
N GLU A 17 13.11 8.76 14.19
CA GLU A 17 12.90 9.19 12.82
C GLU A 17 14.13 9.91 12.28
N MET A 18 14.37 9.80 10.96
CA MET A 18 15.25 10.71 10.23
C MET A 18 14.46 11.99 9.94
N THR A 19 14.83 13.08 10.59
CA THR A 19 14.13 14.38 10.49
C THR A 19 14.75 15.32 9.47
N ASP A 20 16.03 15.11 9.14
CA ASP A 20 16.77 15.98 8.23
C ASP A 20 18.03 15.28 7.71
N PHE A 21 18.70 15.90 6.75
CA PHE A 21 20.05 15.53 6.30
C PHE A 21 20.85 16.77 5.87
N THR A 22 22.17 16.67 5.92
CA THR A 22 23.09 17.73 5.50
C THR A 22 23.87 17.31 4.26
N THR A 23 24.15 18.26 3.40
CA THR A 23 24.90 18.06 2.16
C THR A 23 25.97 19.13 1.97
N GLU A 24 27.03 18.75 1.27
CA GLU A 24 28.04 19.67 0.77
C GLU A 24 28.35 19.32 -0.69
N ASN A 25 28.25 20.31 -1.58
CA ASN A 25 28.43 20.10 -3.03
C ASN A 25 27.57 18.95 -3.60
N ASN A 26 26.30 18.88 -3.18
CA ASN A 26 25.37 17.80 -3.54
C ASN A 26 25.82 16.39 -3.13
N VAL A 27 26.65 16.27 -2.10
CA VAL A 27 27.07 15.00 -1.49
C VAL A 27 26.56 14.94 -0.06
N LEU A 28 25.92 13.83 0.31
CA LEU A 28 25.45 13.56 1.67
C LEU A 28 26.63 13.60 2.66
N LYS A 29 26.42 14.26 3.79
CA LYS A 29 27.41 14.36 4.88
C LYS A 29 26.92 13.74 6.18
N ALA A 30 25.65 13.99 6.53
CA ALA A 30 25.08 13.44 7.75
C ALA A 30 23.55 13.34 7.63
N VAL A 31 22.96 12.51 8.48
CA VAL A 31 21.51 12.42 8.72
C VAL A 31 21.22 12.84 10.15
N LYS A 32 20.13 13.59 10.36
CA LYS A 32 19.67 14.03 11.67
C LYS A 32 18.49 13.20 12.14
N LEU A 33 18.49 12.86 13.39
CA LEU A 33 17.49 12.00 14.01
C LEU A 33 16.60 12.79 14.98
N SER A 34 15.39 12.30 15.22
CA SER A 34 14.40 12.92 16.12
C SER A 34 14.85 12.97 17.58
N ASN A 35 15.80 12.15 17.99
CA ASN A 35 16.40 12.16 19.33
C ASN A 35 17.50 13.22 19.50
N GLY A 36 17.78 14.01 18.45
CA GLY A 36 18.81 15.05 18.43
C GLY A 36 20.19 14.58 18.00
N GLU A 37 20.39 13.30 17.77
CA GLU A 37 21.67 12.78 17.22
C GLU A 37 21.85 13.18 15.75
N GLU A 38 23.10 13.37 15.36
CA GLU A 38 23.52 13.51 13.98
C GLU A 38 24.51 12.41 13.65
N ILE A 39 24.20 11.60 12.62
CA ILE A 39 25.04 10.52 12.17
C ILE A 39 25.79 10.96 10.92
N GLU A 40 27.11 11.16 11.04
CA GLU A 40 27.97 11.42 9.89
C GLU A 40 27.99 10.19 8.98
N THR A 41 27.59 10.40 7.74
CA THR A 41 27.58 9.34 6.73
C THR A 41 27.58 9.95 5.33
N ASN A 42 28.20 9.24 4.40
CA ASN A 42 28.15 9.57 2.97
C ASN A 42 27.27 8.60 2.16
N ILE A 43 26.56 7.69 2.81
CA ILE A 43 25.59 6.79 2.20
C ILE A 43 24.40 6.62 3.13
N CYS A 44 23.20 6.92 2.62
CA CYS A 44 21.92 6.67 3.28
C CYS A 44 20.95 6.01 2.29
N VAL A 45 20.40 4.86 2.63
CA VAL A 45 19.37 4.19 1.85
C VAL A 45 18.00 4.58 2.40
N LEU A 46 17.19 5.27 1.59
CA LEU A 46 15.84 5.69 1.95
C LEU A 46 14.83 4.57 1.64
N ALA A 47 14.63 3.66 2.59
CA ALA A 47 13.67 2.55 2.49
C ALA A 47 12.40 2.83 3.32
N ILE A 48 11.82 4.01 3.14
CA ILE A 48 10.81 4.63 4.02
C ILE A 48 9.39 4.06 3.88
N GLY A 49 9.12 3.25 2.86
CA GLY A 49 7.75 2.80 2.54
C GLY A 49 6.86 3.93 2.01
N HIS A 50 5.63 3.59 1.61
CA HIS A 50 4.71 4.55 0.97
C HIS A 50 3.93 5.43 1.95
N SER A 51 4.00 5.18 3.25
CA SER A 51 3.23 5.90 4.27
C SER A 51 4.01 6.99 5.01
N ALA A 52 5.31 7.12 4.78
CA ALA A 52 6.17 8.15 5.37
C ALA A 52 6.00 9.51 4.66
N ARG A 53 4.81 10.09 4.76
CA ARG A 53 4.41 11.30 4.02
C ARG A 53 5.13 12.55 4.49
N ASP A 54 5.41 12.64 5.76
CA ASP A 54 6.27 13.64 6.40
C ASP A 54 7.70 13.62 5.85
N THR A 55 8.26 12.41 5.70
CA THR A 55 9.58 12.23 5.07
C THR A 55 9.55 12.65 3.59
N PHE A 56 8.47 12.32 2.84
CA PHE A 56 8.33 12.82 1.46
C PHE A 56 8.33 14.35 1.40
N GLU A 57 7.61 15.01 2.30
CA GLU A 57 7.58 16.47 2.39
C GLU A 57 8.96 17.02 2.74
N MET A 58 9.64 16.43 3.72
CA MET A 58 10.98 16.84 4.15
C MET A 58 11.98 16.75 3.00
N ILE A 59 12.09 15.59 2.32
CA ILE A 59 13.07 15.42 1.23
C ILE A 59 12.72 16.27 0.00
N PHE A 60 11.44 16.47 -0.30
CA PHE A 60 11.01 17.39 -1.35
C PHE A 60 11.43 18.83 -1.06
N ASN A 61 11.21 19.32 0.15
CA ASN A 61 11.63 20.67 0.60
C ASN A 61 13.15 20.84 0.61
N LYS A 62 13.90 19.74 0.68
CA LYS A 62 15.37 19.70 0.53
C LYS A 62 15.84 19.64 -0.92
N GLY A 63 14.92 19.71 -1.89
CA GLY A 63 15.25 19.74 -3.32
C GLY A 63 15.55 18.36 -3.91
N ILE A 64 15.11 17.27 -3.29
CA ILE A 64 15.19 15.95 -3.90
C ILE A 64 14.18 15.85 -5.05
N ASN A 65 14.65 15.43 -6.23
CA ASN A 65 13.83 15.30 -7.41
C ASN A 65 12.79 14.18 -7.25
N MET A 66 11.52 14.55 -7.45
CA MET A 66 10.39 13.64 -7.32
C MET A 66 9.40 13.85 -8.46
N GLU A 67 8.66 12.82 -8.81
CA GLU A 67 7.57 12.88 -9.79
C GLU A 67 6.32 12.15 -9.29
N GLN A 68 5.18 12.50 -9.86
CA GLN A 68 3.92 11.79 -9.65
C GLN A 68 3.99 10.39 -10.29
N LYS A 69 3.45 9.40 -9.61
CA LYS A 69 3.40 8.02 -10.08
C LYS A 69 1.97 7.51 -10.04
N PRO A 70 1.48 6.78 -11.07
CA PRO A 70 0.22 6.07 -11.01
C PRO A 70 0.18 5.08 -9.82
N PHE A 71 -0.99 4.97 -9.21
CA PHE A 71 -1.28 4.03 -8.12
C PHE A 71 -2.69 3.46 -8.30
N ALA A 72 -3.24 2.78 -7.31
CA ALA A 72 -4.61 2.29 -7.37
C ALA A 72 -5.33 2.52 -6.05
N ILE A 73 -6.64 2.70 -6.14
CA ILE A 73 -7.52 2.89 -4.99
C ILE A 73 -8.80 2.08 -5.17
N GLY A 74 -9.46 1.79 -4.07
CA GLY A 74 -10.75 1.10 -4.10
C GLY A 74 -11.26 0.73 -2.73
N VAL A 75 -11.80 -0.45 -2.65
CA VAL A 75 -12.41 -1.04 -1.47
C VAL A 75 -11.79 -2.38 -1.14
N ARG A 76 -11.98 -2.85 0.08
CA ARG A 76 -11.69 -4.23 0.44
C ARG A 76 -13.00 -4.99 0.53
N VAL A 77 -13.08 -6.12 -0.16
CA VAL A 77 -14.25 -6.97 -0.22
C VAL A 77 -14.06 -8.23 0.61
N GLU A 78 -15.12 -8.71 1.23
CA GLU A 78 -15.16 -9.95 2.01
C GLU A 78 -16.16 -10.94 1.43
N HIS A 79 -15.71 -12.19 1.30
CA HIS A 79 -16.53 -13.34 0.89
C HIS A 79 -16.31 -14.50 1.85
N PRO A 80 -17.31 -15.37 2.08
CA PRO A 80 -17.08 -16.61 2.84
C PRO A 80 -15.92 -17.42 2.25
N GLN A 81 -14.93 -17.76 3.06
CA GLN A 81 -13.76 -18.53 2.61
C GLN A 81 -14.14 -19.87 1.99
N GLU A 82 -15.16 -20.51 2.51
CA GLU A 82 -15.66 -21.78 1.96
C GLU A 82 -16.13 -21.65 0.51
N LYS A 83 -16.82 -20.54 0.16
CA LYS A 83 -17.23 -20.25 -1.22
C LYS A 83 -16.01 -20.13 -2.14
N ILE A 84 -14.95 -19.45 -1.68
CA ILE A 84 -13.70 -19.34 -2.43
C ILE A 84 -13.02 -20.70 -2.57
N ASN A 85 -12.94 -21.50 -1.50
CA ASN A 85 -12.37 -22.83 -1.53
C ASN A 85 -13.09 -23.70 -2.57
N LYS A 86 -14.42 -23.73 -2.53
CA LYS A 86 -15.24 -24.50 -3.47
C LYS A 86 -14.99 -24.07 -4.92
N SER A 87 -14.94 -22.77 -5.19
CA SER A 87 -14.68 -22.24 -6.53
C SER A 87 -13.27 -22.59 -7.05
N GLN A 88 -12.25 -22.55 -6.17
CA GLN A 88 -10.86 -22.78 -6.58
C GLN A 88 -10.48 -24.28 -6.64
N TYR A 89 -11.03 -25.10 -5.76
CA TYR A 89 -10.70 -26.53 -5.66
C TYR A 89 -11.74 -27.43 -6.32
N GLY A 90 -12.96 -26.94 -6.56
CA GLY A 90 -14.08 -27.73 -7.08
C GLY A 90 -14.76 -28.61 -6.02
N PHE A 91 -14.16 -28.78 -4.85
CA PHE A 91 -14.66 -29.59 -3.74
C PHE A 91 -14.15 -29.05 -2.40
N SER A 92 -14.76 -29.50 -1.30
CA SER A 92 -14.31 -29.16 0.06
C SER A 92 -13.43 -30.27 0.62
N ASP A 93 -12.18 -29.91 1.00
CA ASP A 93 -11.26 -30.82 1.70
C ASP A 93 -10.42 -29.99 2.68
N ASN A 94 -10.55 -30.28 3.96
CA ASN A 94 -9.87 -29.56 5.04
C ASN A 94 -8.32 -29.65 4.97
N ARG A 95 -7.79 -30.56 4.18
CA ARG A 95 -6.34 -30.76 3.98
C ARG A 95 -5.74 -29.70 3.03
N LEU A 96 -6.57 -29.05 2.21
CA LEU A 96 -6.08 -28.11 1.18
C LEU A 96 -5.82 -26.69 1.72
N GLY A 97 -6.29 -26.38 2.93
CA GLY A 97 -6.18 -25.04 3.49
C GLY A 97 -7.02 -23.98 2.76
N ALA A 98 -6.88 -22.73 3.17
CA ALA A 98 -7.65 -21.63 2.61
C ALA A 98 -7.15 -21.24 1.22
N ALA A 99 -8.03 -21.32 0.21
CA ALA A 99 -7.74 -20.95 -1.16
C ALA A 99 -7.52 -19.44 -1.35
N SER A 100 -6.64 -19.08 -2.26
CA SER A 100 -6.42 -17.71 -2.72
C SER A 100 -6.86 -17.52 -4.17
N TYR A 101 -7.03 -16.26 -4.57
CA TYR A 101 -7.36 -15.91 -5.96
C TYR A 101 -6.61 -14.65 -6.41
N LYS A 102 -6.52 -14.49 -7.72
CA LYS A 102 -6.05 -13.26 -8.38
C LYS A 102 -6.97 -12.96 -9.55
N LEU A 103 -7.58 -11.77 -9.54
CA LEU A 103 -8.56 -11.34 -10.52
C LEU A 103 -8.10 -10.05 -11.18
N THR A 104 -8.34 -9.93 -12.47
CA THR A 104 -8.06 -8.72 -13.25
C THR A 104 -9.19 -8.48 -14.24
N TYR A 105 -9.52 -7.22 -14.44
CA TYR A 105 -10.52 -6.76 -15.41
C TYR A 105 -10.04 -5.46 -16.04
N LYS A 106 -10.38 -5.23 -17.28
CA LYS A 106 -10.16 -3.97 -17.98
C LYS A 106 -11.53 -3.41 -18.37
N THR A 107 -11.83 -2.23 -17.85
CA THR A 107 -13.08 -1.53 -18.14
C THR A 107 -13.13 -1.05 -19.59
N ASP A 108 -14.32 -0.72 -20.11
CA ASP A 108 -14.50 -0.22 -21.47
C ASP A 108 -13.74 1.08 -21.74
N ASN A 109 -13.54 1.91 -20.71
CA ASN A 109 -12.74 3.13 -20.79
C ASN A 109 -11.23 2.88 -20.61
N GLY A 110 -10.80 1.62 -20.59
CA GLY A 110 -9.39 1.22 -20.55
C GLY A 110 -8.74 1.17 -19.17
N ARG A 111 -9.46 1.46 -18.06
CA ARG A 111 -8.90 1.37 -16.70
C ARG A 111 -8.74 -0.08 -16.26
N GLY A 112 -7.62 -0.38 -15.63
CA GLY A 112 -7.41 -1.68 -14.98
C GLY A 112 -8.11 -1.73 -13.63
N VAL A 113 -8.86 -2.82 -13.37
CA VAL A 113 -9.37 -3.17 -12.04
C VAL A 113 -8.83 -4.54 -11.67
N TYR A 114 -8.35 -4.71 -10.44
CA TYR A 114 -7.75 -5.96 -10.04
C TYR A 114 -7.86 -6.23 -8.53
N SER A 115 -7.82 -7.52 -8.17
CA SER A 115 -7.66 -7.91 -6.78
C SER A 115 -6.22 -7.70 -6.34
N PHE A 116 -6.03 -7.15 -5.15
CA PHE A 116 -4.71 -6.87 -4.59
C PHE A 116 -4.66 -7.32 -3.14
N CYS A 117 -3.48 -7.80 -2.72
CA CYS A 117 -3.22 -8.21 -1.32
C CYS A 117 -4.34 -9.10 -0.75
N MET A 118 -4.72 -10.17 -1.49
CA MET A 118 -5.75 -11.12 -1.07
C MET A 118 -5.29 -11.88 0.16
N CYS A 119 -6.15 -11.94 1.17
CA CYS A 119 -5.92 -12.55 2.47
C CYS A 119 -6.90 -13.72 2.68
N PRO A 120 -6.47 -14.97 2.41
CA PRO A 120 -7.29 -16.16 2.67
C PRO A 120 -7.52 -16.32 4.18
N GLY A 121 -8.76 -16.65 4.57
CA GLY A 121 -9.12 -16.83 5.97
C GLY A 121 -8.60 -15.69 6.85
N GLY A 122 -8.85 -14.44 6.43
CA GLY A 122 -8.23 -13.27 7.01
C GLY A 122 -9.23 -12.24 7.52
N PHE A 123 -8.70 -11.15 8.01
CA PHE A 123 -9.44 -10.04 8.61
C PHE A 123 -9.16 -8.74 7.88
N VAL A 124 -10.16 -7.87 7.81
CA VAL A 124 -9.95 -6.47 7.46
C VAL A 124 -9.44 -5.72 8.69
N VAL A 125 -8.47 -4.84 8.50
CA VAL A 125 -7.84 -4.06 9.57
C VAL A 125 -7.78 -2.58 9.20
N ASN A 126 -7.82 -1.70 10.22
CA ASN A 126 -7.50 -0.29 10.03
C ASN A 126 -5.97 -0.14 9.94
N ALA A 127 -5.49 0.46 8.87
CA ALA A 127 -4.09 0.72 8.59
C ALA A 127 -3.77 2.22 8.48
N ALA A 128 -4.61 3.09 9.05
CA ALA A 128 -4.38 4.52 9.07
C ALA A 128 -3.13 4.87 9.89
N SER A 129 -2.31 5.79 9.37
CA SER A 129 -1.10 6.31 10.03
C SER A 129 -1.18 7.80 10.34
N GLU A 130 -2.25 8.47 9.93
CA GLU A 130 -2.51 9.89 10.18
C GLU A 130 -3.80 10.06 11.00
N LYS A 131 -3.90 11.12 11.78
CA LYS A 131 -5.10 11.45 12.56
C LYS A 131 -6.29 11.72 11.65
N GLU A 132 -7.49 11.36 12.10
CA GLU A 132 -8.75 11.61 11.38
C GLU A 132 -8.76 11.06 9.95
N THR A 133 -8.09 9.92 9.76
CA THR A 133 -8.10 9.17 8.49
C THR A 133 -8.54 7.72 8.73
N CYS A 134 -9.11 7.10 7.70
CA CYS A 134 -9.43 5.69 7.69
C CYS A 134 -8.86 5.03 6.43
N VAL A 135 -8.01 4.04 6.63
CA VAL A 135 -7.40 3.22 5.58
C VAL A 135 -7.65 1.77 5.92
N VAL A 136 -8.13 0.99 4.98
CA VAL A 136 -8.31 -0.45 5.19
C VAL A 136 -7.18 -1.23 4.53
N ASN A 137 -6.80 -2.33 5.17
CA ASN A 137 -5.92 -3.34 4.63
C ASN A 137 -6.42 -4.73 5.11
N GLY A 138 -5.81 -5.80 4.64
CA GLY A 138 -6.12 -7.15 5.06
C GLY A 138 -4.94 -7.83 5.73
N MET A 139 -5.24 -8.76 6.61
CA MET A 139 -4.26 -9.65 7.20
C MET A 139 -4.83 -11.05 7.42
N SER A 140 -3.99 -12.07 7.31
CA SER A 140 -4.30 -13.42 7.75
C SER A 140 -3.32 -13.86 8.81
N TYR A 141 -3.81 -14.54 9.84
CA TYR A 141 -2.92 -15.30 10.72
C TYR A 141 -2.34 -16.52 9.99
N SER A 142 -1.32 -17.12 10.52
CA SER A 142 -0.64 -18.27 9.90
C SER A 142 -1.58 -19.45 9.62
N LYS A 143 -2.61 -19.64 10.43
CA LYS A 143 -3.62 -20.70 10.24
C LYS A 143 -4.58 -20.42 9.09
N ARG A 144 -4.83 -19.14 8.73
CA ARG A 144 -5.77 -18.72 7.69
C ARG A 144 -7.19 -19.29 7.90
N ASP A 145 -7.67 -19.24 9.14
CA ASP A 145 -8.87 -19.94 9.62
C ASP A 145 -10.04 -19.00 9.98
N SER A 146 -9.99 -17.72 9.57
CA SER A 146 -11.15 -16.85 9.65
C SER A 146 -12.24 -17.28 8.67
N ARG A 147 -13.49 -16.97 8.98
CA ARG A 147 -14.66 -17.31 8.15
C ARG A 147 -14.62 -16.73 6.75
N ASN A 148 -14.02 -15.55 6.61
CA ASN A 148 -13.98 -14.82 5.34
C ASN A 148 -12.59 -14.81 4.71
N ALA A 149 -12.58 -14.88 3.39
CA ALA A 149 -11.49 -14.36 2.56
C ALA A 149 -11.71 -12.87 2.34
N ASN A 150 -10.66 -12.07 2.25
CA ASN A 150 -10.79 -10.69 1.83
C ASN A 150 -9.70 -10.29 0.82
N SER A 151 -10.00 -9.33 -0.04
CA SER A 151 -9.02 -8.70 -0.91
C SER A 151 -9.40 -7.25 -1.22
N ALA A 152 -8.41 -6.42 -1.51
CA ALA A 152 -8.67 -5.17 -2.16
C ALA A 152 -9.18 -5.41 -3.59
N ILE A 153 -10.20 -4.64 -4.01
CA ILE A 153 -10.60 -4.46 -5.41
C ILE A 153 -10.33 -3.01 -5.73
N VAL A 154 -9.31 -2.80 -6.54
CA VAL A 154 -8.77 -1.46 -6.78
C VAL A 154 -8.71 -1.15 -8.27
N THR A 155 -8.92 0.13 -8.60
CA THR A 155 -8.79 0.66 -9.96
C THR A 155 -7.63 1.62 -10.07
N THR A 156 -7.01 1.66 -11.25
CA THR A 156 -5.86 2.52 -11.52
C THR A 156 -6.24 4.00 -11.48
N VAL A 157 -5.42 4.77 -10.78
CA VAL A 157 -5.43 6.24 -10.71
C VAL A 157 -4.14 6.76 -11.33
N THR A 158 -4.26 7.78 -12.14
CA THR A 158 -3.14 8.42 -12.84
C THR A 158 -3.05 9.91 -12.48
N PRO A 159 -1.95 10.59 -12.78
CA PRO A 159 -1.84 12.04 -12.55
C PRO A 159 -2.93 12.89 -13.21
N GLN A 160 -3.63 12.37 -14.22
CA GLN A 160 -4.75 13.05 -14.89
C GLN A 160 -6.03 13.08 -14.04
N ASP A 161 -6.12 12.24 -13.00
CA ASP A 161 -7.30 12.12 -12.14
C ASP A 161 -7.34 13.18 -11.02
N TYR A 162 -6.27 13.96 -10.85
CA TYR A 162 -6.21 15.05 -9.86
C TYR A 162 -5.51 16.31 -10.45
N PRO A 163 -6.09 17.50 -10.24
CA PRO A 163 -5.71 18.71 -10.96
C PRO A 163 -4.50 19.42 -10.34
N SER A 164 -3.34 18.76 -10.26
CA SER A 164 -2.12 19.39 -9.75
C SER A 164 -0.88 18.75 -10.36
N LYS A 165 0.13 19.57 -10.68
CA LYS A 165 1.43 19.11 -11.14
C LYS A 165 2.45 18.90 -10.00
N HIS A 166 2.06 19.18 -8.76
CA HIS A 166 2.95 19.02 -7.61
C HIS A 166 3.31 17.53 -7.43
N PRO A 167 4.57 17.15 -7.23
CA PRO A 167 4.97 15.74 -7.07
C PRO A 167 4.20 14.98 -6.00
N LEU A 168 3.79 15.65 -4.91
CA LEU A 168 3.02 15.06 -3.82
C LEU A 168 1.50 15.13 -4.01
N ALA A 169 0.99 15.55 -5.17
CA ALA A 169 -0.46 15.68 -5.40
C ALA A 169 -1.22 14.34 -5.22
N GLY A 170 -0.59 13.21 -5.56
CA GLY A 170 -1.15 11.88 -5.30
C GLY A 170 -1.29 11.56 -3.81
N VAL A 171 -0.38 12.06 -2.98
CA VAL A 171 -0.47 11.95 -1.50
C VAL A 171 -1.70 12.71 -0.99
N GLU A 172 -1.89 13.95 -1.46
CA GLU A 172 -3.06 14.75 -1.07
C GLU A 172 -4.38 14.14 -1.56
N PHE A 173 -4.37 13.55 -2.74
CA PHE A 173 -5.53 12.82 -3.26
C PHE A 173 -5.88 11.64 -2.34
N GLN A 174 -4.91 10.84 -1.91
CA GLN A 174 -5.11 9.76 -0.93
C GLN A 174 -5.65 10.31 0.40
N ARG A 175 -5.02 11.35 0.97
CA ARG A 175 -5.46 11.99 2.23
C ARG A 175 -6.92 12.44 2.17
N LYS A 176 -7.33 13.02 1.05
CA LYS A 176 -8.73 13.46 0.86
C LYS A 176 -9.71 12.28 0.96
N LEU A 177 -9.39 11.14 0.35
CA LEU A 177 -10.24 9.96 0.40
C LEU A 177 -10.23 9.32 1.79
N GLU A 178 -9.08 9.26 2.44
CA GLU A 178 -8.90 8.72 3.79
C GLU A 178 -9.70 9.52 4.84
N ARG A 179 -9.71 10.86 4.73
CA ARG A 179 -10.56 11.73 5.58
C ARG A 179 -12.04 11.55 5.29
N LYS A 180 -12.43 11.41 4.02
CA LYS A 180 -13.81 11.10 3.65
C LYS A 180 -14.27 9.75 4.23
N ALA A 181 -13.42 8.72 4.17
CA ALA A 181 -13.71 7.43 4.76
C ALA A 181 -13.86 7.51 6.29
N PHE A 182 -13.01 8.28 6.96
CA PHE A 182 -13.11 8.53 8.39
C PHE A 182 -14.43 9.23 8.76
N ALA A 183 -14.81 10.25 8.02
CA ALA A 183 -16.06 10.98 8.23
C ALA A 183 -17.30 10.10 7.97
N GLU A 184 -17.31 9.33 6.85
CA GLU A 184 -18.41 8.44 6.50
C GLU A 184 -18.59 7.32 7.54
N GLY A 185 -17.49 6.80 8.08
CA GLY A 185 -17.50 5.80 9.15
C GLY A 185 -17.71 6.36 10.55
N ASN A 186 -17.86 7.68 10.71
CA ASN A 186 -17.92 8.34 12.01
C ASN A 186 -16.77 7.90 12.94
N GLY A 187 -15.54 7.91 12.40
CA GLY A 187 -14.33 7.49 13.10
C GLY A 187 -14.05 5.98 13.07
N ASN A 188 -14.96 5.17 12.56
CA ASN A 188 -14.81 3.74 12.39
C ASN A 188 -14.54 3.38 10.91
N ILE A 189 -14.31 2.10 10.61
CA ILE A 189 -14.23 1.62 9.23
C ILE A 189 -15.62 1.68 8.62
N PRO A 190 -15.86 2.48 7.54
CA PRO A 190 -17.12 2.46 6.84
C PRO A 190 -17.28 1.17 6.04
N ILE A 191 -18.42 0.51 6.22
CA ILE A 191 -18.77 -0.70 5.47
C ILE A 191 -20.11 -0.54 4.75
N GLN A 192 -20.24 -1.28 3.64
CA GLN A 192 -21.43 -1.26 2.81
C GLN A 192 -21.64 -2.63 2.16
N ARG A 193 -22.89 -3.06 1.93
CA ARG A 193 -23.18 -4.22 1.10
C ARG A 193 -23.05 -3.85 -0.38
N LEU A 194 -22.66 -4.80 -1.22
CA LEU A 194 -22.50 -4.59 -2.66
C LEU A 194 -23.80 -4.12 -3.33
N GLU A 195 -24.96 -4.67 -2.93
CA GLU A 195 -26.26 -4.22 -3.44
C GLU A 195 -26.50 -2.73 -3.16
N ASP A 196 -26.27 -2.29 -1.93
CA ASP A 196 -26.47 -0.91 -1.52
C ASP A 196 -25.46 0.03 -2.17
N PHE A 197 -24.21 -0.42 -2.37
CA PHE A 197 -23.18 0.30 -3.09
C PHE A 197 -23.59 0.60 -4.54
N ARG A 198 -24.13 -0.39 -5.25
CA ARG A 198 -24.64 -0.22 -6.62
C ARG A 198 -25.81 0.74 -6.69
N ASN A 199 -26.68 0.68 -5.70
CA ASN A 199 -27.86 1.54 -5.63
C ASN A 199 -27.56 2.93 -5.04
N ASN A 200 -26.29 3.21 -4.71
CA ASN A 200 -25.86 4.45 -4.04
C ASN A 200 -26.67 4.75 -2.76
N LYS A 201 -26.88 3.73 -1.94
CA LYS A 201 -27.65 3.80 -0.69
C LYS A 201 -26.80 3.38 0.49
N LYS A 202 -26.93 4.07 1.61
CA LYS A 202 -26.30 3.62 2.86
C LYS A 202 -26.87 2.26 3.26
N THR A 203 -26.00 1.35 3.68
CA THR A 203 -26.41 0.09 4.29
C THR A 203 -27.01 0.35 5.69
N GLU A 204 -28.10 -0.29 5.99
CA GLU A 204 -28.78 -0.18 7.31
C GLU A 204 -28.68 -1.47 8.12
N ALA A 205 -28.48 -2.62 7.48
CA ALA A 205 -28.37 -3.93 8.14
C ALA A 205 -27.46 -4.86 7.34
N LEU A 206 -26.84 -5.82 8.04
CA LEU A 206 -26.11 -6.91 7.42
C LEU A 206 -27.07 -7.89 6.74
N GLY A 207 -26.59 -8.47 5.62
CA GLY A 207 -27.22 -9.62 4.98
C GLY A 207 -26.67 -10.94 5.56
N LYS A 208 -26.44 -11.93 4.69
CA LYS A 208 -25.93 -13.26 5.06
C LYS A 208 -24.46 -13.27 5.45
N ILE A 209 -23.68 -12.30 5.01
CA ILE A 209 -22.23 -12.24 5.26
C ILE A 209 -21.97 -11.33 6.47
N THR A 210 -21.35 -11.92 7.50
CA THR A 210 -20.91 -11.18 8.69
C THR A 210 -19.46 -10.72 8.46
N PRO A 211 -19.12 -9.44 8.63
CA PRO A 211 -17.77 -8.94 8.43
C PRO A 211 -16.77 -9.52 9.44
N GLU A 212 -15.55 -9.80 8.95
CA GLU A 212 -14.40 -10.21 9.77
C GLU A 212 -13.41 -9.04 9.86
N ILE A 213 -13.76 -8.05 10.69
CA ILE A 213 -13.03 -6.80 10.86
C ILE A 213 -12.38 -6.75 12.24
N LYS A 214 -11.10 -6.42 12.30
CA LYS A 214 -10.40 -6.11 13.56
C LYS A 214 -10.58 -4.63 13.88
N GLY A 215 -11.36 -4.33 14.89
CA GLY A 215 -11.75 -2.99 15.30
C GLY A 215 -13.24 -2.73 15.12
N LYS A 216 -13.61 -1.45 15.14
CA LYS A 216 -15.01 -1.03 14.99
C LYS A 216 -15.31 -0.68 13.54
N TYR A 217 -16.54 -0.97 13.10
CA TYR A 217 -17.05 -0.55 11.82
C TYR A 217 -18.40 0.18 11.99
N SER A 218 -18.79 0.92 10.99
CA SER A 218 -20.10 1.59 10.88
C SER A 218 -20.65 1.42 9.48
N PHE A 219 -21.96 1.33 9.37
CA PHE A 219 -22.61 1.36 8.06
C PHE A 219 -22.48 2.74 7.42
N GLY A 220 -22.09 2.76 6.16
CA GLY A 220 -21.89 3.97 5.37
C GLY A 220 -22.32 3.80 3.92
N ASN A 221 -22.14 4.88 3.16
CA ASN A 221 -22.27 4.89 1.70
C ASN A 221 -20.91 5.19 1.08
N LEU A 222 -20.23 4.19 0.57
CA LEU A 222 -18.86 4.31 0.04
C LEU A 222 -18.78 5.15 -1.25
N ASN A 223 -19.93 5.42 -1.90
CA ASN A 223 -20.00 6.39 -3.01
C ASN A 223 -19.69 7.83 -2.54
N ASN A 224 -19.89 8.16 -1.26
CA ASN A 224 -19.50 9.44 -0.70
C ASN A 224 -17.96 9.56 -0.53
N VAL A 225 -17.28 8.43 -0.43
CA VAL A 225 -15.84 8.34 -0.20
C VAL A 225 -15.07 8.36 -1.52
N LEU A 226 -15.46 7.49 -2.45
CA LEU A 226 -14.75 7.24 -3.70
C LEU A 226 -15.22 8.16 -4.84
N PRO A 227 -14.36 8.49 -5.80
CA PRO A 227 -14.78 9.12 -7.04
C PRO A 227 -15.74 8.22 -7.84
N GLU A 228 -16.70 8.84 -8.53
CA GLU A 228 -17.73 8.12 -9.30
C GLU A 228 -17.16 7.11 -10.30
N TYR A 229 -16.09 7.48 -11.02
CA TYR A 229 -15.45 6.57 -11.98
C TYR A 229 -14.82 5.34 -11.31
N VAL A 230 -14.42 5.45 -10.05
CA VAL A 230 -13.91 4.32 -9.25
C VAL A 230 -15.07 3.41 -8.86
N CYS A 231 -16.17 3.97 -8.36
CA CYS A 231 -17.36 3.22 -7.99
C CYS A 231 -17.90 2.43 -9.17
N LYS A 232 -18.03 3.08 -10.35
CA LYS A 232 -18.46 2.42 -11.58
C LYS A 232 -17.51 1.30 -11.98
N SER A 233 -16.20 1.57 -12.02
CA SER A 233 -15.19 0.56 -12.40
C SER A 233 -15.22 -0.67 -11.50
N ILE A 234 -15.42 -0.48 -10.19
CA ILE A 234 -15.53 -1.58 -9.22
C ILE A 234 -16.82 -2.37 -9.45
N SER A 235 -17.95 -1.70 -9.64
CA SER A 235 -19.23 -2.37 -9.92
C SER A 235 -19.16 -3.26 -11.17
N ASP A 236 -18.62 -2.72 -12.27
CA ASP A 236 -18.42 -3.45 -13.53
C ASP A 236 -17.49 -4.67 -13.33
N ALA A 237 -16.41 -4.48 -12.55
CA ALA A 237 -15.47 -5.54 -12.26
C ALA A 237 -16.07 -6.66 -11.40
N MET A 238 -16.90 -6.34 -10.40
CA MET A 238 -17.59 -7.34 -9.57
C MET A 238 -18.47 -8.25 -10.40
N GLU A 239 -19.22 -7.69 -11.39
CA GLU A 239 -20.01 -8.49 -12.33
C GLU A 239 -19.15 -9.40 -13.22
N TYR A 240 -18.01 -8.89 -13.69
CA TYR A 240 -17.09 -9.69 -14.48
C TYR A 240 -16.45 -10.82 -13.66
N PHE A 241 -16.10 -10.56 -12.40
CA PHE A 241 -15.45 -11.52 -11.51
C PHE A 241 -16.38 -12.67 -11.11
N GLU A 242 -17.70 -12.49 -11.13
CA GLU A 242 -18.70 -13.55 -11.00
C GLU A 242 -18.46 -14.71 -12.00
N ARG A 243 -18.04 -14.38 -13.22
CA ARG A 243 -17.72 -15.39 -14.25
C ARG A 243 -16.46 -16.20 -13.93
N LYS A 244 -15.66 -15.75 -12.97
CA LYS A 244 -14.41 -16.41 -12.56
C LYS A 244 -14.56 -17.14 -11.23
N ILE A 245 -15.35 -16.59 -10.33
CA ILE A 245 -15.62 -17.12 -9.00
C ILE A 245 -17.11 -16.97 -8.74
N GLU A 246 -17.85 -18.07 -8.75
CA GLU A 246 -19.29 -18.09 -8.48
C GLU A 246 -19.61 -17.47 -7.12
N GLY A 247 -20.53 -16.51 -7.10
CA GLY A 247 -20.94 -15.75 -5.93
C GLY A 247 -19.97 -14.67 -5.50
N PHE A 248 -19.01 -14.29 -6.35
CA PHE A 248 -18.16 -13.12 -6.09
C PHE A 248 -18.98 -11.82 -6.10
N ASN A 249 -20.05 -11.82 -6.89
CA ASN A 249 -20.99 -10.71 -7.09
C ASN A 249 -22.24 -10.80 -6.20
N ASP A 250 -22.18 -11.53 -5.09
CA ASP A 250 -23.27 -11.68 -4.14
C ASP A 250 -23.68 -10.29 -3.59
N ASN A 251 -24.98 -10.00 -3.57
CA ASN A 251 -25.53 -8.74 -3.06
C ASN A 251 -25.12 -8.43 -1.63
N ASP A 252 -24.88 -9.47 -0.83
CA ASP A 252 -24.47 -9.35 0.57
C ASP A 252 -22.96 -9.25 0.77
N THR A 253 -22.15 -9.27 -0.31
CA THR A 253 -20.68 -9.05 -0.22
C THR A 253 -20.40 -7.77 0.55
N ILE A 254 -19.58 -7.86 1.59
CA ILE A 254 -19.20 -6.72 2.42
C ILE A 254 -18.05 -5.98 1.74
N MET A 255 -18.20 -4.68 1.64
CA MET A 255 -17.20 -3.75 1.13
C MET A 255 -16.78 -2.80 2.24
N SER A 256 -15.49 -2.59 2.41
CA SER A 256 -14.91 -1.65 3.38
C SER A 256 -14.04 -0.62 2.66
N ALA A 257 -13.98 0.62 3.13
CA ALA A 257 -13.18 1.69 2.51
C ALA A 257 -12.37 2.49 3.55
N VAL A 258 -11.26 3.10 3.10
CA VAL A 258 -10.76 3.15 1.73
C VAL A 258 -9.47 2.35 1.59
N GLU A 259 -9.32 1.54 0.58
CA GLU A 259 -8.04 0.95 0.18
C GLU A 259 -7.33 1.97 -0.71
N SER A 260 -6.47 2.80 -0.11
CA SER A 260 -5.80 3.94 -0.79
C SER A 260 -4.30 3.74 -0.95
N ARG A 261 -3.70 2.81 -0.20
CA ARG A 261 -2.25 2.65 -0.09
C ARG A 261 -1.74 1.36 -0.71
N THR A 262 -2.13 1.09 -1.96
CA THR A 262 -1.68 -0.09 -2.70
C THR A 262 -0.23 0.01 -3.17
N SER A 263 0.23 1.24 -3.46
CA SER A 263 1.61 1.56 -3.84
C SER A 263 1.87 3.05 -3.63
N SER A 264 3.15 3.45 -3.67
CA SER A 264 3.52 4.86 -3.55
C SER A 264 2.92 5.68 -4.69
N PRO A 265 2.28 6.83 -4.41
CA PRO A 265 1.83 7.79 -5.43
C PRO A 265 2.96 8.68 -5.95
N VAL A 266 4.16 8.50 -5.43
CA VAL A 266 5.36 9.29 -5.72
C VAL A 266 6.47 8.39 -6.19
N ARG A 267 7.31 8.89 -7.10
CA ARG A 267 8.61 8.33 -7.41
C ARG A 267 9.69 9.34 -7.02
N ILE A 268 10.63 8.90 -6.20
CA ILE A 268 11.85 9.65 -5.91
C ILE A 268 12.83 9.30 -7.02
N ILE A 269 13.23 10.29 -7.83
CA ILE A 269 14.07 10.05 -9.01
C ILE A 269 15.46 9.58 -8.58
N ARG A 270 15.94 8.52 -9.22
CA ARG A 270 17.30 8.01 -9.08
C ARG A 270 17.88 7.64 -10.45
N ASP A 271 19.18 7.72 -10.55
CA ASP A 271 19.93 7.32 -11.73
C ASP A 271 20.14 5.79 -11.83
N GLU A 272 20.87 5.34 -12.83
CA GLU A 272 21.24 3.93 -13.05
C GLU A 272 22.12 3.34 -11.93
N ASN A 273 22.77 4.20 -11.16
CA ASN A 273 23.56 3.87 -9.97
C ASN A 273 22.76 4.02 -8.68
N TYR A 274 21.43 4.01 -8.74
CA TYR A 274 20.50 4.15 -7.62
C TYR A 274 20.62 5.47 -6.83
N GLN A 275 21.40 6.47 -7.32
CA GLN A 275 21.61 7.73 -6.64
C GLN A 275 20.49 8.73 -6.95
N SER A 276 20.03 9.45 -5.93
CA SER A 276 19.22 10.67 -6.16
C SER A 276 20.09 11.80 -6.73
N ASN A 277 19.52 12.97 -6.94
CA ASN A 277 20.29 14.18 -7.26
C ASN A 277 21.24 14.64 -6.12
N VAL A 278 21.15 14.02 -4.95
CA VAL A 278 22.15 14.12 -3.88
C VAL A 278 22.92 12.80 -3.81
N ARG A 279 24.21 12.88 -4.12
CA ARG A 279 25.11 11.72 -4.11
C ARG A 279 25.21 11.13 -2.69
N GLY A 280 25.04 9.82 -2.58
CA GLY A 280 25.00 9.10 -1.31
C GLY A 280 23.61 8.95 -0.73
N LEU A 281 22.60 9.65 -1.22
CA LEU A 281 21.20 9.45 -0.86
C LEU A 281 20.54 8.53 -1.90
N ILE A 282 20.19 7.31 -1.48
CA ILE A 282 19.77 6.20 -2.35
C ILE A 282 18.31 5.84 -2.08
N PRO A 283 17.35 6.29 -2.92
CA PRO A 283 15.94 5.91 -2.80
C PRO A 283 15.73 4.42 -3.09
N ALA A 284 15.00 3.71 -2.21
CA ALA A 284 14.83 2.27 -2.28
C ALA A 284 13.38 1.81 -2.10
N GLY A 285 13.02 0.75 -2.79
CA GLY A 285 11.82 -0.03 -2.57
C GLY A 285 10.51 0.67 -2.94
N GLU A 286 9.46 0.35 -2.19
CA GLU A 286 8.10 0.79 -2.48
C GLU A 286 7.91 2.28 -2.26
N GLY A 287 8.43 2.84 -1.17
CA GLY A 287 8.35 4.27 -0.89
C GLY A 287 8.97 5.13 -1.97
N ALA A 288 10.10 4.70 -2.50
CA ALA A 288 10.77 5.38 -3.61
C ALA A 288 10.07 5.18 -4.97
N GLY A 289 9.02 4.36 -5.05
CA GLY A 289 8.24 4.13 -6.27
C GLY A 289 8.81 3.09 -7.23
N TYR A 290 9.78 2.26 -6.81
CA TYR A 290 10.42 1.24 -7.64
C TYR A 290 9.96 -0.18 -7.36
N ALA A 291 9.12 -0.37 -6.36
CA ALA A 291 8.50 -1.65 -6.02
C ALA A 291 7.00 -1.47 -5.74
N GLY A 292 6.22 -2.53 -5.94
CA GLY A 292 4.78 -2.55 -5.67
C GLY A 292 4.36 -3.65 -4.69
N GLY A 293 5.32 -4.22 -3.93
CA GLY A 293 5.03 -5.26 -2.95
C GLY A 293 6.29 -5.81 -2.28
N ILE A 294 6.12 -6.71 -1.33
CA ILE A 294 7.18 -7.22 -0.43
C ILE A 294 8.36 -7.81 -1.22
N THR A 295 8.08 -8.73 -2.14
CA THR A 295 9.15 -9.41 -2.91
C THR A 295 9.91 -8.44 -3.82
N SER A 296 9.21 -7.56 -4.53
CA SER A 296 9.87 -6.57 -5.41
C SER A 296 10.68 -5.55 -4.63
N ALA A 297 10.24 -5.14 -3.44
CA ALA A 297 11.01 -4.28 -2.55
C ALA A 297 12.28 -4.96 -2.03
N ALA A 298 12.20 -6.25 -1.68
CA ALA A 298 13.37 -7.04 -1.29
C ALA A 298 14.39 -7.19 -2.42
N ILE A 299 13.92 -7.43 -3.66
CA ILE A 299 14.79 -7.51 -4.85
C ILE A 299 15.51 -6.17 -5.10
N ASP A 300 14.79 -5.06 -4.98
CA ASP A 300 15.37 -3.72 -5.14
C ASP A 300 16.44 -3.47 -4.07
N GLY A 301 16.18 -3.84 -2.81
CA GLY A 301 17.16 -3.77 -1.72
C GLY A 301 18.41 -4.61 -1.96
N ILE A 302 18.29 -5.82 -2.52
CA ILE A 302 19.43 -6.67 -2.87
C ILE A 302 20.30 -6.00 -3.96
N LYS A 303 19.68 -5.45 -5.01
CA LYS A 303 20.40 -4.75 -6.09
C LYS A 303 21.16 -3.53 -5.58
N ILE A 304 20.53 -2.75 -4.69
CA ILE A 304 21.17 -1.60 -4.05
C ILE A 304 22.34 -2.05 -3.18
N PHE A 305 22.18 -3.12 -2.40
CA PHE A 305 23.26 -3.69 -1.59
C PHE A 305 24.46 -4.11 -2.45
N GLU A 306 24.23 -4.82 -3.55
CA GLU A 306 25.30 -5.22 -4.48
C GLU A 306 26.02 -4.01 -5.09
N PHE A 307 25.28 -2.94 -5.42
CA PHE A 307 25.87 -1.69 -5.90
C PHE A 307 26.76 -1.04 -4.82
N ILE A 308 26.26 -0.90 -3.59
CA ILE A 308 27.01 -0.33 -2.47
C ILE A 308 28.26 -1.18 -2.18
N GLY A 309 28.16 -2.51 -2.22
CA GLY A 309 29.27 -3.43 -2.03
C GLY A 309 30.42 -3.18 -3.02
N LYS A 310 30.10 -2.93 -4.30
CA LYS A 310 31.11 -2.58 -5.32
C LYS A 310 31.84 -1.27 -5.00
N ILE A 311 31.13 -0.26 -4.48
CA ILE A 311 31.75 1.02 -4.07
C ILE A 311 32.80 0.78 -2.98
N PHE A 312 32.45 -0.01 -1.96
CA PHE A 312 33.39 -0.31 -0.85
C PHE A 312 34.55 -1.18 -1.29
N THR A 313 34.35 -2.15 -2.15
CA THR A 313 35.41 -3.04 -2.67
C THR A 313 36.42 -2.25 -3.50
N ASN A 314 35.94 -1.35 -4.38
CA ASN A 314 36.80 -0.51 -5.21
C ASN A 314 37.61 0.51 -4.39
N ARG A 315 37.10 1.02 -3.26
CA ARG A 315 37.84 1.91 -2.35
C ARG A 315 39.02 1.21 -1.66
N LYS A 316 38.94 -0.10 -1.39
CA LYS A 316 40.06 -0.87 -0.83
C LYS A 316 41.23 -1.04 -1.82
N ILE A 317 40.98 -0.97 -3.12
CA ILE A 317 42.00 -1.04 -4.18
C ILE A 317 42.80 0.26 -4.29
N PHE A 318 42.21 1.42 -3.96
CA PHE A 318 42.91 2.72 -4.00
C PHE A 318 43.73 3.06 -2.74
N VAL A 319 43.65 2.26 -1.67
CA VAL A 319 44.46 2.45 -0.44
C VAL A 319 45.74 1.60 -0.45
N ARG A 320 46.04 0.91 -1.55
CA ARG A 320 47.27 0.10 -1.75
C ARG A 320 48.11 0.58 -2.96
N ALA A 321 48.29 1.89 -3.06
CA ALA A 321 49.32 2.45 -3.94
C ALA A 321 50.15 3.47 -3.17
#